data_9b90d4fe96185211460e33fbb0d13387
#
_entry.id   9b90d4fe96185211460e33fbb0d13387
#
_cell.length_a   1.000
_cell.length_b   1.000
_cell.length_c   1.000
_cell.angle_alpha   90.00
_cell.angle_beta   90.00
_cell.angle_gamma   90.00
#
_symmetry.space_group_name_H-M   'P 1'
#
loop_
_entity.id
_entity.type
_entity.pdbx_description
1 polymer ?
#
loop_
_entity_poly.entity_id
_entity_poly.type
_entity_poly.pdbx_seq_one_letter_code
_entity_poly.pdbx_strand_id
1 'polypeptide(L)'
;GGERGVHLERKIGLVSGCGIIIGVIVGSGIFVSPKGVAMHAGSAGLSMLVWLLSGAFSMVGALCYAELGTTIPTSGGDYAYIYEAFGELPAFLFLWIALMIINPTSLAIIALTFANYSLKPFFSECEVPELAAQLLAAAIILLLTFVNCYDVRLATSSNNIFTMAKIIALCTIIAAGFIFFLSGNADNLRPPSLWEGSNWDSSAISLAFYSGVFSFSGWSYLNFVTEELKDPFRNLPRAIFLSLPSITFIYILVNLSYFAVLSVDELLDSSAVAVSFASRVMGPLSFLVPFFVALSCVGGLNGILFTGSRMFFAGARRGQLPELLAMISISHKTPMPSLLFLGFTASIMLFFSDLLALINYVSFAENLIVALSVAGLIRLRLTRPELDRPIKV
;
A
#
# COMPACT_ATOMS: atom_id res chain seq x y z
N GLY A 1 -4.23 -39.51 -22.76
CA GLY A 1 -3.32 -39.01 -21.74
C GLY A 1 -3.83 -37.67 -21.26
N GLY A 2 -4.47 -37.61 -20.06
CA GLY A 2 -4.98 -36.37 -19.51
C GLY A 2 -3.84 -35.49 -19.08
N GLU A 3 -3.81 -34.27 -19.58
CA GLU A 3 -3.02 -33.20 -19.03
C GLU A 3 -3.47 -33.00 -17.55
N ARG A 4 -2.63 -33.41 -16.63
CA ARG A 4 -2.77 -33.02 -15.23
C ARG A 4 -2.34 -31.55 -15.15
N GLY A 5 -3.29 -30.65 -15.37
CA GLY A 5 -3.08 -29.24 -15.09
C GLY A 5 -2.66 -29.11 -13.62
N VAL A 6 -1.53 -28.49 -13.36
CA VAL A 6 -1.09 -28.15 -12.01
C VAL A 6 -2.09 -27.11 -11.51
N HIS A 7 -3.05 -27.50 -10.69
CA HIS A 7 -3.99 -26.61 -10.03
C HIS A 7 -3.38 -26.12 -8.73
N LEU A 8 -3.55 -24.82 -8.43
CA LEU A 8 -3.17 -24.24 -7.15
C LEU A 8 -4.03 -24.85 -6.04
N GLU A 9 -3.40 -25.27 -4.94
CA GLU A 9 -4.10 -25.86 -3.82
C GLU A 9 -4.81 -24.79 -2.99
N ARG A 10 -6.07 -24.99 -2.65
CA ARG A 10 -6.87 -24.10 -1.80
C ARG A 10 -6.42 -24.20 -0.34
N LYS A 11 -5.44 -23.38 0.06
CA LYS A 11 -4.84 -23.41 1.41
C LYS A 11 -5.22 -22.22 2.28
N ILE A 12 -5.65 -21.09 1.69
CA ILE A 12 -5.91 -19.83 2.40
C ILE A 12 -7.31 -19.85 3.02
N GLY A 13 -7.38 -19.87 4.34
CA GLY A 13 -8.64 -19.73 5.11
C GLY A 13 -8.99 -18.26 5.39
N LEU A 14 -10.12 -18.02 6.07
CA LEU A 14 -10.57 -16.66 6.43
C LEU A 14 -9.52 -15.86 7.21
N VAL A 15 -8.94 -16.44 8.26
CA VAL A 15 -7.94 -15.76 9.11
C VAL A 15 -6.69 -15.39 8.32
N SER A 16 -6.21 -16.31 7.47
CA SER A 16 -5.07 -16.05 6.59
C SER A 16 -5.41 -14.99 5.55
N GLY A 17 -6.64 -14.98 5.01
CA GLY A 17 -7.13 -13.96 4.09
C GLY A 17 -7.17 -12.57 4.74
N CYS A 18 -7.69 -12.45 5.96
CA CYS A 18 -7.63 -11.21 6.74
C CYS A 18 -6.17 -10.77 6.98
N GLY A 19 -5.30 -11.72 7.35
CA GLY A 19 -3.88 -11.46 7.56
C GLY A 19 -3.18 -10.92 6.31
N ILE A 20 -3.52 -11.43 5.13
CA ILE A 20 -3.00 -10.94 3.85
C ILE A 20 -3.46 -9.50 3.61
N ILE A 21 -4.76 -9.20 3.72
CA ILE A 21 -5.29 -7.85 3.52
C ILE A 21 -4.63 -6.87 4.49
N ILE A 22 -4.66 -7.17 5.79
CA ILE A 22 -4.07 -6.30 6.82
C ILE A 22 -2.56 -6.14 6.60
N GLY A 23 -1.85 -7.24 6.33
CA GLY A 23 -0.40 -7.23 6.13
C GLY A 23 0.05 -6.44 4.90
N VAL A 24 -0.76 -6.37 3.86
CA VAL A 24 -0.46 -5.58 2.66
C VAL A 24 -0.82 -4.11 2.87
N ILE A 25 -2.02 -3.80 3.38
CA ILE A 25 -2.48 -2.42 3.59
C ILE A 25 -1.62 -1.72 4.65
N VAL A 26 -1.34 -2.37 5.77
CA VAL A 26 -0.46 -1.82 6.81
C VAL A 26 0.99 -1.84 6.31
N GLY A 27 1.31 -0.86 5.48
CA GLY A 27 2.63 -0.65 4.88
C GLY A 27 3.26 0.66 5.34
N SER A 28 3.99 1.30 4.43
CA SER A 28 4.59 2.63 4.65
C SER A 28 3.56 3.77 4.64
N GLY A 29 2.38 3.56 4.03
CA GLY A 29 1.38 4.60 3.81
C GLY A 29 0.97 5.32 5.08
N ILE A 30 0.66 4.60 6.15
CA ILE A 30 0.24 5.19 7.44
C ILE A 30 1.35 6.05 8.11
N PHE A 31 2.60 5.83 7.74
CA PHE A 31 3.74 6.61 8.28
C PHE A 31 4.08 7.83 7.42
N VAL A 32 3.68 7.85 6.16
CA VAL A 32 4.02 8.89 5.17
C VAL A 32 2.82 9.81 4.89
N SER A 33 1.64 9.24 4.69
CA SER A 33 0.45 9.98 4.28
C SER A 33 -0.11 10.98 5.30
N PRO A 34 0.09 10.84 6.63
CA PRO A 34 -0.41 11.83 7.58
C PRO A 34 0.01 13.25 7.25
N LYS A 35 1.27 13.44 6.79
CA LYS A 35 1.78 14.74 6.34
C LYS A 35 1.03 15.25 5.11
N GLY A 36 0.85 14.39 4.10
CA GLY A 36 0.14 14.76 2.87
C GLY A 36 -1.33 15.10 3.09
N VAL A 37 -2.01 14.35 3.97
CA VAL A 37 -3.40 14.65 4.35
C VAL A 37 -3.47 15.97 5.10
N ALA A 38 -2.63 16.18 6.11
CA ALA A 38 -2.63 17.41 6.93
C ALA A 38 -2.27 18.65 6.11
N MET A 39 -1.31 18.54 5.20
CA MET A 39 -0.88 19.63 4.30
C MET A 39 -2.04 20.23 3.51
N HIS A 40 -2.90 19.38 2.99
CA HIS A 40 -4.00 19.82 2.15
C HIS A 40 -5.29 20.06 2.92
N ALA A 41 -5.53 19.32 4.02
CA ALA A 41 -6.69 19.52 4.87
C ALA A 41 -6.56 20.78 5.76
N GLY A 42 -5.35 21.14 6.19
CA GLY A 42 -5.04 22.32 7.00
C GLY A 42 -5.42 22.23 8.47
N SER A 43 -6.17 21.21 8.90
CA SER A 43 -6.60 21.03 10.30
C SER A 43 -6.66 19.56 10.70
N ALA A 44 -6.57 19.29 12.00
CA ALA A 44 -6.69 17.94 12.54
C ALA A 44 -8.09 17.35 12.28
N GLY A 45 -9.16 18.12 12.49
CA GLY A 45 -10.54 17.68 12.30
C GLY A 45 -10.84 17.29 10.85
N LEU A 46 -10.47 18.12 9.88
CA LEU A 46 -10.67 17.81 8.46
C LEU A 46 -9.78 16.63 8.02
N SER A 47 -8.55 16.53 8.54
CA SER A 47 -7.68 15.38 8.31
C SER A 47 -8.32 14.07 8.77
N MET A 48 -8.90 14.03 9.97
CA MET A 48 -9.60 12.87 10.51
C MET A 48 -10.80 12.47 9.64
N LEU A 49 -11.55 13.47 9.16
CA LEU A 49 -12.67 13.24 8.23
C LEU A 49 -12.19 12.62 6.91
N VAL A 50 -11.08 13.13 6.34
CA VAL A 50 -10.46 12.57 5.13
C VAL A 50 -10.03 11.12 5.35
N TRP A 51 -9.44 10.78 6.50
CA TRP A 51 -9.06 9.40 6.83
C TRP A 51 -10.28 8.46 6.89
N LEU A 52 -11.35 8.90 7.54
CA LEU A 52 -12.61 8.13 7.61
C LEU A 52 -13.21 7.90 6.22
N LEU A 53 -13.29 8.98 5.42
CA LEU A 53 -13.83 8.90 4.05
C LEU A 53 -12.95 8.05 3.12
N SER A 54 -11.62 8.10 3.27
CA SER A 54 -10.70 7.24 2.52
C SER A 54 -10.90 5.75 2.84
N GLY A 55 -11.12 5.41 4.10
CA GLY A 55 -11.47 4.05 4.51
C GLY A 55 -12.83 3.60 3.95
N ALA A 56 -13.84 4.47 4.01
CA ALA A 56 -15.17 4.20 3.45
C ALA A 56 -15.12 4.00 1.93
N PHE A 57 -14.39 4.85 1.21
CA PHE A 57 -14.19 4.73 -0.23
C PHE A 57 -13.50 3.41 -0.61
N SER A 58 -12.43 3.07 0.10
CA SER A 58 -11.71 1.80 -0.08
C SER A 58 -12.63 0.60 0.17
N MET A 59 -13.52 0.69 1.15
CA MET A 59 -14.51 -0.35 1.43
C MET A 59 -15.50 -0.54 0.27
N VAL A 60 -16.00 0.55 -0.33
CA VAL A 60 -16.89 0.48 -1.50
C VAL A 60 -16.16 -0.18 -2.68
N GLY A 61 -14.92 0.23 -2.96
CA GLY A 61 -14.09 -0.39 -3.98
C GLY A 61 -13.90 -1.89 -3.73
N ALA A 62 -13.55 -2.27 -2.51
CA ALA A 62 -13.31 -3.66 -2.14
C ALA A 62 -14.57 -4.54 -2.24
N LEU A 63 -15.76 -3.99 -1.97
CA LEU A 63 -17.04 -4.69 -2.19
C LEU A 63 -17.28 -4.94 -3.68
N CYS A 64 -17.04 -3.97 -4.55
CA CYS A 64 -17.12 -4.16 -6.00
C CYS A 64 -16.17 -5.28 -6.47
N TYR A 65 -14.96 -5.33 -5.90
CA TYR A 65 -13.99 -6.39 -6.20
C TYR A 65 -14.35 -7.74 -5.56
N ALA A 66 -15.10 -7.76 -4.48
CA ALA A 66 -15.67 -9.00 -3.96
C ALA A 66 -16.67 -9.62 -4.96
N GLU A 67 -17.50 -8.80 -5.60
CA GLU A 67 -18.37 -9.27 -6.67
C GLU A 67 -17.55 -9.73 -7.90
N LEU A 68 -16.59 -8.92 -8.37
CA LEU A 68 -15.72 -9.29 -9.49
C LEU A 68 -14.96 -10.60 -9.22
N GLY A 69 -14.32 -10.73 -8.07
CA GLY A 69 -13.54 -11.92 -7.71
C GLY A 69 -14.36 -13.19 -7.51
N THR A 70 -15.64 -13.06 -7.16
CA THR A 70 -16.56 -14.22 -7.09
C THR A 70 -17.21 -14.54 -8.44
N THR A 71 -17.39 -13.55 -9.31
CA THR A 71 -17.92 -13.74 -10.67
C THR A 71 -16.85 -14.28 -11.64
N ILE A 72 -15.61 -13.79 -11.50
CA ILE A 72 -14.44 -14.17 -12.30
C ILE A 72 -13.41 -14.78 -11.34
N PRO A 73 -13.53 -16.07 -10.97
CA PRO A 73 -12.69 -16.69 -9.94
C PRO A 73 -11.29 -17.07 -10.47
N THR A 74 -10.74 -16.29 -11.41
CA THR A 74 -9.39 -16.46 -11.93
C THR A 74 -8.40 -15.57 -11.21
N SER A 75 -7.21 -16.08 -10.95
CA SER A 75 -6.11 -15.26 -10.41
C SER A 75 -5.66 -14.24 -11.45
N GLY A 76 -5.36 -13.02 -10.99
CA GLY A 76 -4.89 -11.95 -11.87
C GLY A 76 -5.46 -10.56 -11.54
N GLY A 77 -6.45 -10.49 -10.62
CA GLY A 77 -7.01 -9.22 -10.13
C GLY A 77 -7.47 -8.30 -11.26
N ASP A 78 -7.06 -7.04 -11.22
CA ASP A 78 -7.46 -6.00 -12.20
C ASP A 78 -7.24 -6.41 -13.65
N TYR A 79 -6.12 -7.08 -13.95
CA TYR A 79 -5.83 -7.55 -15.29
C TYR A 79 -6.93 -8.47 -15.81
N ALA A 80 -7.33 -9.46 -15.02
CA ALA A 80 -8.36 -10.42 -15.43
C ALA A 80 -9.73 -9.73 -15.58
N TYR A 81 -10.07 -8.81 -14.69
CA TYR A 81 -11.35 -8.09 -14.73
C TYR A 81 -11.44 -7.16 -15.95
N ILE A 82 -10.38 -6.41 -16.24
CA ILE A 82 -10.31 -5.53 -17.40
C ILE A 82 -10.32 -6.35 -18.71
N TYR A 83 -9.59 -7.46 -18.75
CA TYR A 83 -9.56 -8.34 -19.90
C TYR A 83 -10.95 -8.92 -20.23
N GLU A 84 -11.65 -9.46 -19.24
CA GLU A 84 -12.99 -10.02 -19.40
C GLU A 84 -14.05 -8.96 -19.78
N ALA A 85 -13.91 -7.75 -19.23
CA ALA A 85 -14.88 -6.69 -19.48
C ALA A 85 -14.66 -5.95 -20.80
N PHE A 86 -13.40 -5.66 -21.16
CA PHE A 86 -13.07 -4.72 -22.25
C PHE A 86 -12.16 -5.34 -23.34
N GLY A 87 -11.60 -6.53 -23.08
CA GLY A 87 -10.72 -7.23 -24.02
C GLY A 87 -9.23 -6.92 -23.86
N GLU A 88 -8.45 -7.31 -24.86
CA GLU A 88 -6.99 -7.35 -24.80
C GLU A 88 -6.32 -5.98 -24.68
N LEU A 89 -6.77 -4.99 -25.45
CA LEU A 89 -6.11 -3.68 -25.53
C LEU A 89 -6.14 -2.92 -24.20
N PRO A 90 -7.28 -2.77 -23.50
CA PRO A 90 -7.28 -2.14 -22.17
C PRO A 90 -6.48 -2.93 -21.12
N ALA A 91 -6.51 -4.26 -21.18
CA ALA A 91 -5.70 -5.09 -20.29
C ALA A 91 -4.19 -4.93 -20.54
N PHE A 92 -3.79 -4.82 -21.80
CA PHE A 92 -2.41 -4.49 -22.20
C PHE A 92 -1.96 -3.12 -21.66
N LEU A 93 -2.81 -2.08 -21.82
CA LEU A 93 -2.52 -0.74 -21.28
C LEU A 93 -2.38 -0.76 -19.77
N PHE A 94 -3.21 -1.52 -19.08
CA PHE A 94 -3.07 -1.73 -17.63
C PHE A 94 -1.69 -2.29 -17.26
N LEU A 95 -1.24 -3.36 -17.94
CA LEU A 95 0.08 -3.94 -17.66
C LEU A 95 1.22 -2.94 -17.85
N TRP A 96 1.15 -2.10 -18.89
CA TRP A 96 2.15 -1.07 -19.14
C TRP A 96 2.12 0.04 -18.09
N ILE A 97 0.95 0.49 -17.66
CA ILE A 97 0.80 1.47 -16.57
C ILE A 97 1.35 0.88 -15.27
N ALA A 98 1.03 -0.37 -14.97
CA ALA A 98 1.55 -1.05 -13.79
C ALA A 98 3.08 -1.20 -13.80
N LEU A 99 3.65 -1.55 -14.98
CA LEU A 99 5.08 -1.76 -15.17
C LEU A 99 5.88 -0.45 -15.07
N MET A 100 5.39 0.62 -15.71
CA MET A 100 6.14 1.86 -15.88
C MET A 100 5.85 2.91 -14.81
N ILE A 101 4.68 2.87 -14.20
CA ILE A 101 4.22 3.92 -13.27
C ILE A 101 3.97 3.33 -11.89
N ILE A 102 2.98 2.45 -11.72
CA ILE A 102 2.47 2.07 -10.40
C ILE A 102 3.55 1.40 -9.55
N ASN A 103 4.12 0.29 -10.02
CA ASN A 103 5.08 -0.48 -9.23
C ASN A 103 6.41 0.24 -8.98
N PRO A 104 7.06 0.87 -9.99
CA PRO A 104 8.28 1.63 -9.75
C PRO A 104 8.08 2.81 -8.79
N THR A 105 6.97 3.55 -8.95
CA THR A 105 6.67 4.69 -8.08
C THR A 105 6.37 4.25 -6.65
N SER A 106 5.60 3.17 -6.47
CA SER A 106 5.33 2.60 -5.14
C SER A 106 6.60 2.13 -4.44
N LEU A 107 7.52 1.48 -5.17
CA LEU A 107 8.83 1.11 -4.63
C LEU A 107 9.65 2.34 -4.22
N ALA A 108 9.67 3.39 -5.04
CA ALA A 108 10.39 4.63 -4.73
C ALA A 108 9.83 5.30 -3.47
N ILE A 109 8.51 5.40 -3.32
CA ILE A 109 7.83 5.97 -2.14
C ILE A 109 8.25 5.21 -0.88
N ILE A 110 8.15 3.87 -0.90
CA ILE A 110 8.47 3.05 0.26
C ILE A 110 9.96 3.14 0.60
N ALA A 111 10.84 3.16 -0.41
CA ALA A 111 12.29 3.27 -0.20
C ALA A 111 12.70 4.64 0.34
N LEU A 112 12.10 5.73 -0.13
CA LEU A 112 12.32 7.07 0.43
C LEU A 112 11.80 7.16 1.87
N THR A 113 10.66 6.52 2.16
CA THR A 113 10.15 6.42 3.52
C THR A 113 11.13 5.67 4.42
N PHE A 114 11.62 4.51 3.98
CA PHE A 114 12.66 3.76 4.67
C PHE A 114 13.89 4.63 4.95
N ALA A 115 14.39 5.36 3.95
CA ALA A 115 15.57 6.20 4.07
C ALA A 115 15.35 7.34 5.08
N ASN A 116 14.23 8.05 5.00
CA ASN A 116 13.90 9.13 5.92
C ASN A 116 13.79 8.65 7.37
N TYR A 117 13.09 7.53 7.60
CA TYR A 117 12.97 6.96 8.95
C TYR A 117 14.28 6.40 9.49
N SER A 118 15.15 5.85 8.63
CA SER A 118 16.46 5.34 9.03
C SER A 118 17.46 6.46 9.34
N LEU A 119 17.41 7.58 8.59
CA LEU A 119 18.35 8.68 8.73
C LEU A 119 17.92 9.70 9.79
N LYS A 120 16.62 9.96 9.97
CA LYS A 120 16.13 11.01 10.89
C LYS A 120 16.71 10.93 12.31
N PRO A 121 16.88 9.77 12.94
CA PRO A 121 17.50 9.71 14.26
C PRO A 121 18.94 10.27 14.35
N PHE A 122 19.68 10.25 13.23
CA PHE A 122 21.03 10.80 13.13
C PHE A 122 21.05 12.30 12.81
N PHE A 123 19.94 12.83 12.29
CA PHE A 123 19.74 14.23 11.91
C PHE A 123 18.64 14.86 12.77
N SER A 124 18.76 14.71 14.10
CA SER A 124 17.71 15.15 15.07
C SER A 124 17.44 16.66 15.02
N GLU A 125 18.47 17.48 14.78
CA GLU A 125 18.40 18.95 14.81
C GLU A 125 18.35 19.60 13.43
N CYS A 126 18.46 18.81 12.34
CA CYS A 126 18.45 19.31 10.97
C CYS A 126 17.60 18.42 10.04
N GLU A 127 17.36 18.92 8.85
CA GLU A 127 16.72 18.12 7.81
C GLU A 127 17.68 17.07 7.25
N VAL A 128 17.10 15.91 6.91
CA VAL A 128 17.87 14.86 6.24
C VAL A 128 18.25 15.34 4.84
N PRO A 129 19.55 15.31 4.47
CA PRO A 129 19.95 15.70 3.12
C PRO A 129 19.24 14.85 2.05
N GLU A 130 18.61 15.49 1.08
CA GLU A 130 17.81 14.81 0.06
C GLU A 130 18.61 13.74 -0.69
N LEU A 131 19.83 14.08 -1.10
CA LEU A 131 20.71 13.13 -1.78
C LEU A 131 21.06 11.91 -0.92
N ALA A 132 21.24 12.08 0.40
CA ALA A 132 21.50 10.96 1.30
C ALA A 132 20.29 10.02 1.40
N ALA A 133 19.09 10.59 1.45
CA ALA A 133 17.85 9.81 1.44
C ALA A 133 17.67 9.05 0.11
N GLN A 134 17.90 9.70 -1.02
CA GLN A 134 17.83 9.08 -2.35
C GLN A 134 18.85 7.94 -2.53
N LEU A 135 20.09 8.16 -2.11
CA LEU A 135 21.15 7.14 -2.20
C LEU A 135 20.87 5.93 -1.32
N LEU A 136 20.39 6.15 -0.08
CA LEU A 136 20.00 5.07 0.81
C LEU A 136 18.78 4.31 0.28
N ALA A 137 17.81 5.03 -0.28
CA ALA A 137 16.65 4.45 -0.94
C ALA A 137 17.04 3.59 -2.15
N ALA A 138 17.94 4.08 -2.99
CA ALA A 138 18.48 3.29 -4.11
C ALA A 138 19.21 2.04 -3.61
N ALA A 139 20.05 2.17 -2.58
CA ALA A 139 20.80 1.05 -2.02
C ALA A 139 19.87 -0.07 -1.51
N ILE A 140 18.80 0.25 -0.80
CA ILE A 140 17.85 -0.75 -0.31
C ILE A 140 17.04 -1.40 -1.44
N ILE A 141 16.63 -0.65 -2.48
CA ILE A 141 15.96 -1.22 -3.65
C ILE A 141 16.89 -2.22 -4.35
N LEU A 142 18.14 -1.86 -4.60
CA LEU A 142 19.10 -2.72 -5.28
C LEU A 142 19.45 -3.96 -4.45
N LEU A 143 19.61 -3.80 -3.13
CA LEU A 143 19.87 -4.91 -2.22
C LEU A 143 18.72 -5.91 -2.23
N LEU A 144 17.47 -5.45 -2.11
CA LEU A 144 16.30 -6.34 -2.11
C LEU A 144 16.03 -6.95 -3.49
N THR A 145 16.32 -6.21 -4.56
CA THR A 145 16.28 -6.76 -5.93
C THR A 145 17.27 -7.92 -6.05
N PHE A 146 18.50 -7.74 -5.59
CA PHE A 146 19.52 -8.78 -5.60
C PHE A 146 19.08 -10.01 -4.77
N VAL A 147 18.57 -9.80 -3.55
CA VAL A 147 18.08 -10.89 -2.69
C VAL A 147 16.94 -11.66 -3.37
N ASN A 148 15.98 -10.97 -3.99
CA ASN A 148 14.88 -11.61 -4.72
C ASN A 148 15.33 -12.35 -5.99
N CYS A 149 16.41 -11.89 -6.63
CA CYS A 149 17.03 -12.59 -7.76
C CYS A 149 17.73 -13.88 -7.32
N TYR A 150 18.34 -13.87 -6.12
CA TYR A 150 19.19 -14.97 -5.65
C TYR A 150 18.38 -16.08 -4.94
N ASP A 151 17.51 -15.73 -3.98
CA ASP A 151 16.75 -16.73 -3.21
C ASP A 151 15.35 -16.24 -2.80
N VAL A 152 14.34 -16.85 -3.42
CA VAL A 152 12.93 -16.62 -3.09
C VAL A 152 12.58 -17.00 -1.65
N ARG A 153 13.23 -18.01 -1.08
CA ARG A 153 12.92 -18.49 0.27
C ARG A 153 13.33 -17.48 1.34
N LEU A 154 14.47 -16.82 1.16
CA LEU A 154 14.90 -15.73 2.04
C LEU A 154 13.90 -14.56 1.99
N ALA A 155 13.45 -14.20 0.78
CA ALA A 155 12.49 -13.13 0.59
C ALA A 155 11.13 -13.43 1.26
N THR A 156 10.64 -14.66 1.19
CA THR A 156 9.33 -15.04 1.75
C THR A 156 9.37 -15.36 3.25
N SER A 157 10.48 -15.95 3.75
CA SER A 157 10.62 -16.32 5.15
C SER A 157 10.63 -15.10 6.10
N SER A 158 11.16 -13.98 5.64
CA SER A 158 11.24 -12.74 6.43
C SER A 158 9.91 -11.99 6.56
N ASN A 159 8.89 -12.32 5.78
CA ASN A 159 7.59 -11.62 5.80
C ASN A 159 6.92 -11.62 7.18
N ASN A 160 7.04 -12.69 7.95
CA ASN A 160 6.45 -12.76 9.29
C ASN A 160 7.10 -11.75 10.25
N ILE A 161 8.44 -11.59 10.18
CA ILE A 161 9.18 -10.62 10.99
C ILE A 161 8.75 -9.20 10.64
N PHE A 162 8.63 -8.89 9.35
CA PHE A 162 8.19 -7.58 8.88
C PHE A 162 6.74 -7.28 9.27
N THR A 163 5.85 -8.27 9.24
CA THR A 163 4.45 -8.11 9.68
C THR A 163 4.38 -7.84 11.19
N MET A 164 5.16 -8.55 11.99
CA MET A 164 5.24 -8.28 13.43
C MET A 164 5.77 -6.87 13.73
N ALA A 165 6.80 -6.43 13.01
CA ALA A 165 7.35 -5.07 13.15
C ALA A 165 6.30 -3.98 12.90
N LYS A 166 5.46 -4.14 11.86
CA LYS A 166 4.35 -3.23 11.54
C LYS A 166 3.36 -3.12 12.70
N ILE A 167 2.93 -4.25 13.23
CA ILE A 167 1.95 -4.29 14.32
C ILE A 167 2.54 -3.64 15.58
N ILE A 168 3.80 -3.97 15.92
CA ILE A 168 4.48 -3.37 17.08
C ILE A 168 4.58 -1.85 16.92
N ALA A 169 4.97 -1.35 15.76
CA ALA A 169 5.05 0.10 15.51
C ALA A 169 3.70 0.79 15.75
N LEU A 170 2.62 0.28 15.17
CA LEU A 170 1.29 0.86 15.33
C LEU A 170 0.78 0.79 16.76
N CYS A 171 0.92 -0.37 17.41
CA CYS A 171 0.52 -0.53 18.81
C CYS A 171 1.29 0.41 19.73
N THR A 172 2.59 0.59 19.48
CA THR A 172 3.44 1.50 20.26
C THR A 172 2.98 2.96 20.12
N ILE A 173 2.67 3.41 18.89
CA ILE A 173 2.19 4.76 18.62
C ILE A 173 0.83 4.98 19.29
N ILE A 174 -0.12 4.05 19.13
CA ILE A 174 -1.46 4.16 19.72
C ILE A 174 -1.37 4.19 21.26
N ALA A 175 -0.59 3.28 21.85
CA ALA A 175 -0.43 3.22 23.31
C ALA A 175 0.20 4.50 23.88
N ALA A 176 1.27 4.99 23.26
CA ALA A 176 1.94 6.23 23.68
C ALA A 176 1.02 7.45 23.52
N GLY A 177 0.29 7.56 22.40
CA GLY A 177 -0.68 8.63 22.16
C GLY A 177 -1.85 8.59 23.15
N PHE A 178 -2.35 7.40 23.48
CA PHE A 178 -3.42 7.24 24.47
C PHE A 178 -2.97 7.64 25.88
N ILE A 179 -1.76 7.24 26.28
CA ILE A 179 -1.18 7.68 27.58
C ILE A 179 -1.05 9.20 27.63
N PHE A 180 -0.58 9.81 26.55
CA PHE A 180 -0.44 11.26 26.45
C PHE A 180 -1.81 11.96 26.50
N PHE A 181 -2.82 11.42 25.84
CA PHE A 181 -4.18 11.92 25.88
C PHE A 181 -4.76 11.88 27.32
N LEU A 182 -4.56 10.78 28.04
CA LEU A 182 -5.01 10.63 29.42
C LEU A 182 -4.31 11.59 30.40
N SER A 183 -3.10 12.07 30.07
CA SER A 183 -2.41 13.08 30.89
C SER A 183 -2.99 14.50 30.77
N GLY A 184 -4.03 14.67 29.94
CA GLY A 184 -4.77 15.93 29.79
C GLY A 184 -4.13 16.96 28.85
N ASN A 185 -3.06 16.63 28.17
CA ASN A 185 -2.25 17.53 27.34
C ASN A 185 -2.68 17.59 25.86
N ALA A 186 -3.90 17.19 25.51
CA ALA A 186 -4.37 17.10 24.13
C ALA A 186 -5.13 18.34 23.66
N ASP A 187 -4.56 19.53 23.83
CA ASP A 187 -5.21 20.79 23.50
C ASP A 187 -5.46 20.96 21.99
N ASN A 188 -4.63 20.37 21.14
CA ASN A 188 -4.80 20.38 19.67
C ASN A 188 -6.09 19.70 19.21
N LEU A 189 -6.66 18.81 20.02
CA LEU A 189 -7.89 18.07 19.71
C LEU A 189 -9.16 18.72 20.29
N ARG A 190 -9.03 19.87 20.97
CA ARG A 190 -10.17 20.59 21.56
C ARG A 190 -10.70 21.65 20.59
N PRO A 191 -12.03 21.86 20.50
CA PRO A 191 -12.53 23.02 19.78
C PRO A 191 -12.10 24.34 20.47
N PRO A 192 -11.74 25.41 19.74
CA PRO A 192 -11.83 25.58 18.27
C PRO A 192 -10.63 25.03 17.48
N SER A 193 -9.47 24.74 18.13
CA SER A 193 -8.22 24.36 17.44
C SER A 193 -8.35 23.13 16.53
N LEU A 194 -9.27 22.22 16.84
CA LEU A 194 -9.54 21.03 16.01
C LEU A 194 -9.87 21.37 14.55
N TRP A 195 -10.58 22.47 14.30
CA TRP A 195 -11.04 22.89 12.97
C TRP A 195 -10.36 24.15 12.45
N GLU A 196 -9.47 24.74 13.24
CA GLU A 196 -8.74 25.95 12.88
C GLU A 196 -7.80 25.66 11.69
N GLY A 197 -7.84 26.54 10.67
CA GLY A 197 -7.05 26.36 9.45
C GLY A 197 -7.63 25.39 8.43
N SER A 198 -8.84 24.84 8.64
CA SER A 198 -9.47 23.91 7.70
C SER A 198 -9.57 24.49 6.30
N ASN A 199 -9.02 23.77 5.30
CA ASN A 199 -9.09 24.15 3.90
C ASN A 199 -10.19 23.35 3.20
N TRP A 200 -11.31 24.04 2.91
CA TRP A 200 -12.49 23.44 2.24
C TRP A 200 -12.46 23.59 0.72
N ASP A 201 -11.32 23.99 0.13
CA ASP A 201 -11.19 24.02 -1.31
C ASP A 201 -11.23 22.59 -1.89
N SER A 202 -12.02 22.41 -2.96
CA SER A 202 -12.27 21.09 -3.57
C SER A 202 -10.98 20.46 -4.11
N SER A 203 -10.05 21.26 -4.62
CA SER A 203 -8.77 20.75 -5.12
C SER A 203 -7.88 20.27 -3.98
N ALA A 204 -7.83 21.01 -2.88
CA ALA A 204 -7.07 20.65 -1.69
C ALA A 204 -7.64 19.37 -1.04
N ILE A 205 -8.97 19.28 -0.89
CA ILE A 205 -9.63 18.07 -0.37
C ILE A 205 -9.32 16.85 -1.25
N SER A 206 -9.32 17.02 -2.59
CA SER A 206 -8.97 15.93 -3.51
C SER A 206 -7.54 15.44 -3.33
N LEU A 207 -6.58 16.35 -3.13
CA LEU A 207 -5.19 15.99 -2.89
C LEU A 207 -5.00 15.34 -1.51
N ALA A 208 -5.69 15.85 -0.47
CA ALA A 208 -5.74 15.19 0.84
C ALA A 208 -6.27 13.76 0.72
N PHE A 209 -7.32 13.58 -0.06
CA PHE A 209 -7.96 12.29 -0.30
C PHE A 209 -7.03 11.31 -1.02
N TYR A 210 -6.27 11.74 -2.04
CA TYR A 210 -5.27 10.89 -2.68
C TYR A 210 -4.21 10.40 -1.69
N SER A 211 -3.71 11.27 -0.82
CA SER A 211 -2.78 10.88 0.23
C SER A 211 -3.39 9.89 1.23
N GLY A 212 -4.66 10.08 1.59
CA GLY A 212 -5.40 9.17 2.47
C GLY A 212 -5.61 7.79 1.84
N VAL A 213 -6.15 7.74 0.63
CA VAL A 213 -6.45 6.50 -0.10
C VAL A 213 -5.18 5.69 -0.38
N PHE A 214 -4.04 6.35 -0.62
CA PHE A 214 -2.75 5.67 -0.78
C PHE A 214 -2.44 4.75 0.41
N SER A 215 -2.76 5.18 1.64
CA SER A 215 -2.52 4.36 2.84
C SER A 215 -3.39 3.10 2.92
N PHE A 216 -4.49 3.08 2.21
CA PHE A 216 -5.37 1.91 2.08
C PHE A 216 -5.04 1.05 0.86
N SER A 217 -4.09 1.43 0.01
CA SER A 217 -3.68 0.64 -1.16
C SER A 217 -3.33 -0.79 -0.77
N GLY A 218 -3.71 -1.75 -1.62
CA GLY A 218 -3.47 -3.18 -1.39
C GLY A 218 -4.68 -3.98 -0.89
N TRP A 219 -5.84 -3.36 -0.65
CA TRP A 219 -7.06 -4.09 -0.27
C TRP A 219 -7.52 -5.10 -1.34
N SER A 220 -7.15 -4.90 -2.59
CA SER A 220 -7.46 -5.78 -3.71
C SER A 220 -6.53 -7.01 -3.82
N TYR A 221 -5.46 -7.08 -3.03
CA TYR A 221 -4.46 -8.15 -3.16
C TYR A 221 -5.02 -9.56 -2.95
N LEU A 222 -6.04 -9.71 -2.11
CA LEU A 222 -6.67 -11.02 -1.92
C LEU A 222 -7.33 -11.54 -3.22
N ASN A 223 -7.73 -10.64 -4.12
CA ASN A 223 -8.30 -10.98 -5.42
C ASN A 223 -7.28 -11.59 -6.40
N PHE A 224 -5.99 -11.33 -6.20
CA PHE A 224 -4.93 -11.95 -7.00
C PHE A 224 -4.71 -13.43 -6.67
N VAL A 225 -5.14 -13.86 -5.50
CA VAL A 225 -4.98 -15.24 -4.99
C VAL A 225 -6.32 -15.92 -4.74
N THR A 226 -7.37 -15.52 -5.42
CA THR A 226 -8.75 -16.04 -5.25
C THR A 226 -8.82 -17.55 -5.44
N GLU A 227 -8.04 -18.11 -6.38
CA GLU A 227 -7.98 -19.56 -6.64
C GLU A 227 -7.45 -20.36 -5.46
N GLU A 228 -6.62 -19.77 -4.60
CA GLU A 228 -6.04 -20.41 -3.42
C GLU A 228 -6.92 -20.27 -2.17
N LEU A 229 -8.01 -19.48 -2.23
CA LEU A 229 -8.94 -19.33 -1.13
C LEU A 229 -9.81 -20.59 -0.95
N LYS A 230 -9.96 -21.01 0.30
CA LYS A 230 -11.00 -21.96 0.70
C LYS A 230 -12.34 -21.23 0.70
N ASP A 231 -13.35 -21.80 0.05
CA ASP A 231 -14.70 -21.22 -0.09
C ASP A 231 -14.66 -19.72 -0.47
N PRO A 232 -14.10 -19.35 -1.66
CA PRO A 232 -13.85 -17.95 -2.02
C PRO A 232 -15.13 -17.10 -1.98
N PHE A 233 -16.28 -17.68 -2.33
CA PHE A 233 -17.59 -17.02 -2.29
C PHE A 233 -18.01 -16.52 -0.91
N ARG A 234 -17.53 -17.15 0.16
CA ARG A 234 -17.81 -16.76 1.54
C ARG A 234 -16.64 -16.03 2.19
N ASN A 235 -15.43 -16.53 1.99
CA ASN A 235 -14.26 -16.04 2.71
C ASN A 235 -13.70 -14.72 2.16
N LEU A 236 -13.80 -14.47 0.84
CA LEU A 236 -13.36 -13.21 0.25
C LEU A 236 -14.13 -12.00 0.81
N PRO A 237 -15.48 -11.93 0.73
CA PRO A 237 -16.22 -10.80 1.28
C PRO A 237 -16.09 -10.68 2.80
N ARG A 238 -16.06 -11.79 3.54
CA ARG A 238 -15.87 -11.77 5.00
C ARG A 238 -14.51 -11.22 5.40
N ALA A 239 -13.45 -11.61 4.69
CA ALA A 239 -12.12 -11.08 4.92
C ALA A 239 -12.07 -9.56 4.67
N ILE A 240 -12.70 -9.06 3.62
CA ILE A 240 -12.84 -7.63 3.32
C ILE A 240 -13.60 -6.92 4.44
N PHE A 241 -14.79 -7.43 4.82
CA PHE A 241 -15.64 -6.84 5.85
C PHE A 241 -15.01 -6.81 7.25
N LEU A 242 -14.11 -7.72 7.54
CA LEU A 242 -13.40 -7.75 8.83
C LEU A 242 -12.17 -6.86 8.80
N SER A 243 -11.40 -6.91 7.70
CA SER A 243 -10.10 -6.24 7.63
C SER A 243 -10.20 -4.72 7.44
N LEU A 244 -10.99 -4.24 6.47
CA LEU A 244 -11.01 -2.81 6.15
C LEU A 244 -11.55 -1.92 7.26
N PRO A 245 -12.67 -2.23 7.93
CA PRO A 245 -13.12 -1.43 9.08
C PRO A 245 -12.11 -1.45 10.23
N SER A 246 -11.46 -2.61 10.47
CA SER A 246 -10.44 -2.72 11.52
C SER A 246 -9.23 -1.84 11.21
N ILE A 247 -8.75 -1.84 9.95
CA ILE A 247 -7.64 -0.97 9.51
C ILE A 247 -8.05 0.50 9.59
N THR A 248 -9.25 0.85 9.13
CA THR A 248 -9.77 2.23 9.21
C THR A 248 -9.77 2.71 10.66
N PHE A 249 -10.24 1.89 11.58
CA PHE A 249 -10.24 2.20 13.00
C PHE A 249 -8.82 2.38 13.55
N ILE A 250 -7.89 1.48 13.22
CA ILE A 250 -6.47 1.59 13.61
C ILE A 250 -5.85 2.88 13.06
N TYR A 251 -6.09 3.20 11.79
CA TYR A 251 -5.54 4.40 11.16
C TYR A 251 -6.09 5.70 11.77
N ILE A 252 -7.37 5.71 12.16
CA ILE A 252 -7.97 6.82 12.92
C ILE A 252 -7.27 6.96 14.27
N LEU A 253 -7.04 5.87 15.01
CA LEU A 253 -6.36 5.91 16.30
C LEU A 253 -4.90 6.39 16.19
N VAL A 254 -4.18 5.96 15.14
CA VAL A 254 -2.80 6.41 14.90
C VAL A 254 -2.76 7.91 14.61
N ASN A 255 -3.62 8.39 13.72
CA ASN A 255 -3.67 9.83 13.39
C ASN A 255 -4.16 10.68 14.58
N LEU A 256 -5.12 10.17 15.34
CA LEU A 256 -5.54 10.82 16.58
C LEU A 256 -4.37 10.94 17.57
N SER A 257 -3.53 9.91 17.68
CA SER A 257 -2.32 9.93 18.48
C SER A 257 -1.32 10.99 17.99
N TYR A 258 -1.11 11.10 16.69
CA TYR A 258 -0.23 12.13 16.12
C TYR A 258 -0.73 13.53 16.43
N PHE A 259 -2.00 13.84 16.19
CA PHE A 259 -2.58 15.15 16.45
C PHE A 259 -2.76 15.47 17.94
N ALA A 260 -2.85 14.47 18.81
CA ALA A 260 -2.83 14.70 20.25
C ALA A 260 -1.50 15.30 20.73
N VAL A 261 -0.40 14.89 20.10
CA VAL A 261 0.97 15.22 20.51
C VAL A 261 1.58 16.35 19.69
N LEU A 262 1.32 16.37 18.39
CA LEU A 262 1.88 17.31 17.41
C LEU A 262 0.81 18.28 16.92
N SER A 263 1.15 19.57 16.81
CA SER A 263 0.35 20.52 16.07
C SER A 263 0.42 20.22 14.56
N VAL A 264 -0.49 20.80 13.77
CA VAL A 264 -0.47 20.63 12.31
C VAL A 264 0.85 21.15 11.74
N ASP A 265 1.34 22.31 12.20
CA ASP A 265 2.60 22.90 11.72
C ASP A 265 3.80 22.00 12.05
N GLU A 266 3.90 21.50 13.28
CA GLU A 266 4.96 20.56 13.69
C GLU A 266 4.93 19.25 12.87
N LEU A 267 3.75 18.79 12.52
CA LEU A 267 3.58 17.60 11.67
C LEU A 267 4.03 17.88 10.24
N LEU A 268 3.75 19.07 9.69
CA LEU A 268 4.15 19.50 8.36
C LEU A 268 5.66 19.71 8.25
N ASP A 269 6.31 20.23 9.29
CA ASP A 269 7.76 20.43 9.33
C ASP A 269 8.53 19.11 9.47
N SER A 270 7.86 18.02 9.85
CA SER A 270 8.52 16.73 10.02
C SER A 270 8.76 16.01 8.71
N SER A 271 9.98 15.50 8.51
CA SER A 271 10.31 14.55 7.42
C SER A 271 9.91 13.10 7.76
N ALA A 272 9.67 12.81 9.05
CA ALA A 272 9.27 11.49 9.56
C ALA A 272 8.35 11.66 10.79
N VAL A 273 7.06 11.79 10.55
CA VAL A 273 6.05 12.14 11.55
C VAL A 273 6.10 11.24 12.79
N ALA A 274 6.22 9.93 12.60
CA ALA A 274 6.28 8.99 13.73
C ALA A 274 7.55 9.15 14.58
N VAL A 275 8.66 9.62 14.00
CA VAL A 275 9.89 9.93 14.76
C VAL A 275 9.68 11.17 15.61
N SER A 276 9.13 12.23 15.03
CA SER A 276 8.83 13.47 15.77
C SER A 276 7.83 13.23 16.90
N PHE A 277 6.82 12.40 16.67
CA PHE A 277 5.90 11.93 17.70
C PHE A 277 6.64 11.19 18.83
N ALA A 278 7.44 10.17 18.45
CA ALA A 278 8.13 9.34 19.44
C ALA A 278 9.14 10.12 20.29
N SER A 279 9.90 11.04 19.69
CA SER A 279 10.86 11.87 20.40
C SER A 279 10.21 12.74 21.48
N ARG A 280 8.93 13.12 21.28
CA ARG A 280 8.20 13.97 22.23
C ARG A 280 7.58 13.21 23.39
N VAL A 281 7.14 11.96 23.18
CA VAL A 281 6.38 11.19 24.19
C VAL A 281 7.12 9.99 24.75
N MET A 282 8.11 9.44 24.05
CA MET A 282 8.73 8.16 24.41
C MET A 282 10.14 8.32 25.03
N GLY A 283 10.71 9.52 25.03
CA GLY A 283 12.06 9.76 25.60
C GLY A 283 13.12 8.79 25.05
N PRO A 284 13.83 8.05 25.93
CA PRO A 284 14.88 7.12 25.48
C PRO A 284 14.40 6.00 24.55
N LEU A 285 13.11 5.65 24.58
CA LEU A 285 12.53 4.60 23.74
C LEU A 285 12.12 5.09 22.34
N SER A 286 12.32 6.36 22.03
CA SER A 286 11.94 6.95 20.76
C SER A 286 12.58 6.28 19.53
N PHE A 287 13.77 5.67 19.69
CA PHE A 287 14.44 4.95 18.61
C PHE A 287 13.71 3.68 18.14
N LEU A 288 12.80 3.13 18.96
CA LEU A 288 12.05 1.93 18.60
C LEU A 288 11.12 2.17 17.39
N VAL A 289 10.48 3.34 17.34
CA VAL A 289 9.52 3.67 16.27
C VAL A 289 10.20 3.71 14.90
N PRO A 290 11.26 4.51 14.66
CA PRO A 290 11.93 4.52 13.37
C PRO A 290 12.50 3.15 12.97
N PHE A 291 12.97 2.37 13.93
CA PHE A 291 13.48 1.02 13.66
C PHE A 291 12.37 0.10 13.12
N PHE A 292 11.22 0.03 13.80
CA PHE A 292 10.12 -0.83 13.34
C PHE A 292 9.45 -0.32 12.06
N VAL A 293 9.39 1.01 11.86
CA VAL A 293 8.89 1.58 10.61
C VAL A 293 9.83 1.24 9.45
N ALA A 294 11.13 1.37 9.63
CA ALA A 294 12.12 0.97 8.61
C ALA A 294 11.98 -0.52 8.25
N LEU A 295 11.86 -1.40 9.25
CA LEU A 295 11.60 -2.83 9.01
C LEU A 295 10.28 -3.07 8.25
N SER A 296 9.24 -2.34 8.58
CA SER A 296 7.95 -2.38 7.86
C SER A 296 8.12 -2.02 6.38
N CYS A 297 8.90 -0.97 6.08
CA CYS A 297 9.18 -0.55 4.72
C CYS A 297 9.95 -1.62 3.93
N VAL A 298 10.95 -2.27 4.54
CA VAL A 298 11.67 -3.39 3.92
C VAL A 298 10.71 -4.51 3.52
N GLY A 299 9.76 -4.85 4.38
CA GLY A 299 8.72 -5.84 4.08
C GLY A 299 7.82 -5.42 2.91
N GLY A 300 7.43 -4.15 2.84
CA GLY A 300 6.65 -3.59 1.74
C GLY A 300 7.39 -3.64 0.39
N LEU A 301 8.64 -3.18 0.38
CA LEU A 301 9.52 -3.25 -0.79
C LEU A 301 9.67 -4.67 -1.31
N ASN A 302 9.96 -5.60 -0.40
CA ASN A 302 10.11 -7.02 -0.73
C ASN A 302 8.81 -7.60 -1.32
N GLY A 303 7.66 -7.25 -0.75
CA GLY A 303 6.35 -7.68 -1.25
C GLY A 303 6.07 -7.21 -2.68
N ILE A 304 6.30 -5.93 -2.99
CA ILE A 304 6.07 -5.37 -4.33
C ILE A 304 7.07 -5.95 -5.35
N LEU A 305 8.35 -6.07 -5.01
CA LEU A 305 9.34 -6.70 -5.89
C LEU A 305 8.94 -8.14 -6.22
N PHE A 306 8.51 -8.89 -5.21
CA PHE A 306 8.09 -10.27 -5.36
C PHE A 306 6.84 -10.41 -6.25
N THR A 307 5.77 -9.68 -5.96
CA THR A 307 4.49 -9.79 -6.67
C THR A 307 4.53 -9.12 -8.04
N GLY A 308 5.09 -7.93 -8.15
CA GLY A 308 5.19 -7.16 -9.38
C GLY A 308 6.00 -7.90 -10.45
N SER A 309 7.16 -8.47 -10.09
CA SER A 309 7.98 -9.23 -11.03
C SER A 309 7.24 -10.44 -11.63
N ARG A 310 6.39 -11.11 -10.85
CA ARG A 310 5.59 -12.25 -11.31
C ARG A 310 4.45 -11.84 -12.21
N MET A 311 3.81 -10.73 -11.92
CA MET A 311 2.77 -10.16 -12.77
C MET A 311 3.32 -9.82 -14.15
N PHE A 312 4.50 -9.19 -14.24
CA PHE A 312 5.14 -8.84 -15.51
C PHE A 312 5.63 -10.08 -16.26
N PHE A 313 6.19 -11.04 -15.55
CA PHE A 313 6.54 -12.33 -16.12
C PHE A 313 5.32 -13.02 -16.76
N ALA A 314 4.18 -13.05 -16.08
CA ALA A 314 2.95 -13.65 -16.59
C ALA A 314 2.40 -12.89 -17.82
N GLY A 315 2.42 -11.55 -17.80
CA GLY A 315 2.04 -10.70 -18.94
C GLY A 315 2.95 -10.90 -20.16
N ALA A 316 4.25 -11.03 -19.94
CA ALA A 316 5.22 -11.29 -21.01
C ALA A 316 5.02 -12.68 -21.65
N ARG A 317 4.71 -13.70 -20.85
CA ARG A 317 4.37 -15.04 -21.37
C ARG A 317 3.12 -15.08 -22.25
N ARG A 318 2.21 -14.13 -22.05
CA ARG A 318 1.02 -13.96 -22.90
C ARG A 318 1.28 -13.10 -24.14
N GLY A 319 2.52 -12.69 -24.39
CA GLY A 319 2.91 -11.84 -25.52
C GLY A 319 2.50 -10.35 -25.38
N GLN A 320 2.07 -9.90 -24.19
CA GLN A 320 1.64 -8.53 -23.96
C GLN A 320 2.75 -7.60 -23.45
N LEU A 321 3.88 -8.16 -23.04
CA LEU A 321 5.09 -7.45 -22.65
C LEU A 321 6.30 -8.03 -23.38
N PRO A 322 7.46 -7.32 -23.41
CA PRO A 322 8.66 -7.82 -24.07
C PRO A 322 9.05 -9.22 -23.57
N GLU A 323 9.42 -10.11 -24.49
CA GLU A 323 9.77 -11.51 -24.19
C GLU A 323 10.92 -11.65 -23.19
N LEU A 324 11.81 -10.65 -23.10
CA LEU A 324 12.88 -10.60 -22.11
C LEU A 324 12.33 -10.72 -20.68
N LEU A 325 11.18 -10.15 -20.39
CA LEU A 325 10.54 -10.21 -19.08
C LEU A 325 9.94 -11.59 -18.77
N ALA A 326 9.76 -12.45 -19.79
CA ALA A 326 9.30 -13.83 -19.64
C ALA A 326 10.42 -14.82 -19.30
N MET A 327 11.68 -14.37 -19.24
CA MET A 327 12.82 -15.24 -18.96
C MET A 327 12.95 -15.56 -17.47
N ILE A 328 13.36 -16.79 -17.18
CA ILE A 328 13.62 -17.28 -15.81
C ILE A 328 15.09 -17.64 -15.71
N SER A 329 15.73 -17.29 -14.59
CA SER A 329 17.08 -17.76 -14.26
C SER A 329 17.08 -19.28 -14.09
N ILE A 330 17.97 -19.98 -14.82
CA ILE A 330 18.09 -21.45 -14.77
C ILE A 330 18.56 -21.90 -13.39
N SER A 331 19.51 -21.18 -12.79
CA SER A 331 20.13 -21.53 -11.50
C SER A 331 19.22 -21.25 -10.30
N HIS A 332 18.53 -20.09 -10.29
CA HIS A 332 17.76 -19.62 -9.14
C HIS A 332 16.24 -19.78 -9.30
N LYS A 333 15.77 -20.11 -10.50
CA LYS A 333 14.33 -20.26 -10.86
C LYS A 333 13.49 -19.03 -10.51
N THR A 334 14.09 -17.85 -10.67
CA THR A 334 13.47 -16.55 -10.41
C THR A 334 13.27 -15.77 -11.72
N PRO A 335 12.26 -14.89 -11.83
CA PRO A 335 12.06 -14.02 -12.99
C PRO A 335 13.04 -12.84 -12.94
N MET A 336 14.35 -13.14 -13.05
CA MET A 336 15.44 -12.19 -12.86
C MET A 336 15.33 -10.95 -13.75
N PRO A 337 15.04 -11.03 -15.09
CA PRO A 337 14.92 -9.82 -15.89
C PRO A 337 13.80 -8.89 -15.46
N SER A 338 12.65 -9.43 -15.05
CA SER A 338 11.54 -8.64 -14.52
C SER A 338 11.90 -7.95 -13.20
N LEU A 339 12.62 -8.64 -12.30
CA LEU A 339 13.12 -8.07 -11.04
C LEU A 339 14.13 -6.93 -11.29
N LEU A 340 15.10 -7.16 -12.17
CA LEU A 340 16.13 -6.16 -12.50
C LEU A 340 15.51 -4.92 -13.17
N PHE A 341 14.58 -5.12 -14.09
CA PHE A 341 13.86 -4.03 -14.76
C PHE A 341 13.08 -3.19 -13.73
N LEU A 342 12.36 -3.84 -12.83
CA LEU A 342 11.57 -3.18 -11.80
C LEU A 342 12.46 -2.41 -10.80
N GLY A 343 13.55 -3.02 -10.33
CA GLY A 343 14.52 -2.36 -9.43
C GLY A 343 15.22 -1.17 -10.09
N PHE A 344 15.57 -1.28 -11.38
CA PHE A 344 16.19 -0.19 -12.13
C PHE A 344 15.22 0.98 -12.34
N THR A 345 14.01 0.72 -12.81
CA THR A 345 13.00 1.77 -13.03
C THR A 345 12.59 2.46 -11.73
N ALA A 346 12.46 1.71 -10.63
CA ALA A 346 12.21 2.27 -9.31
C ALA A 346 13.36 3.19 -8.84
N SER A 347 14.62 2.80 -9.10
CA SER A 347 15.77 3.63 -8.76
C SER A 347 15.82 4.94 -9.57
N ILE A 348 15.35 4.92 -10.81
CA ILE A 348 15.22 6.15 -11.62
C ILE A 348 14.15 7.07 -11.02
N MET A 349 13.02 6.54 -10.56
CA MET A 349 11.93 7.35 -9.99
C MET A 349 12.36 8.16 -8.75
N LEU A 350 13.38 7.72 -8.02
CA LEU A 350 13.91 8.43 -6.85
C LEU A 350 14.44 9.84 -7.16
N PHE A 351 14.84 10.12 -8.41
CA PHE A 351 15.50 11.36 -8.80
C PHE A 351 14.56 12.36 -9.48
N PHE A 352 13.30 12.00 -9.74
CA PHE A 352 12.41 12.83 -10.56
C PHE A 352 11.40 13.68 -9.79
N SER A 353 11.05 13.32 -8.55
CA SER A 353 9.97 14.01 -7.83
C SER A 353 10.13 13.88 -6.32
N ASP A 354 9.52 14.83 -5.61
CA ASP A 354 9.37 14.71 -4.18
C ASP A 354 8.38 13.58 -3.80
N LEU A 355 8.46 13.15 -2.54
CA LEU A 355 7.69 12.03 -2.01
C LEU A 355 6.16 12.22 -2.14
N LEU A 356 5.66 13.42 -1.89
CA LEU A 356 4.21 13.70 -1.94
C LEU A 356 3.70 13.75 -3.38
N ALA A 357 4.50 14.29 -4.32
CA ALA A 357 4.17 14.24 -5.74
C ALA A 357 4.09 12.80 -6.26
N LEU A 358 5.02 11.94 -5.87
CA LEU A 358 4.99 10.51 -6.22
C LEU A 358 3.73 9.82 -5.68
N ILE A 359 3.32 10.12 -4.44
CA ILE A 359 2.08 9.59 -3.85
C ILE A 359 0.86 10.01 -4.67
N ASN A 360 0.77 11.27 -5.06
CA ASN A 360 -0.34 11.76 -5.86
C ASN A 360 -0.39 11.10 -7.25
N TYR A 361 0.74 10.89 -7.91
CA TYR A 361 0.80 10.23 -9.22
C TYR A 361 0.38 8.77 -9.14
N VAL A 362 0.90 8.01 -8.18
CA VAL A 362 0.54 6.60 -8.06
C VAL A 362 -0.90 6.43 -7.62
N SER A 363 -1.39 7.26 -6.70
CA SER A 363 -2.79 7.21 -6.26
C SER A 363 -3.75 7.53 -7.40
N PHE A 364 -3.44 8.52 -8.24
CA PHE A 364 -4.23 8.80 -9.43
C PHE A 364 -4.29 7.60 -10.38
N ALA A 365 -3.13 6.99 -10.68
CA ALA A 365 -3.04 5.85 -11.58
C ALA A 365 -3.81 4.64 -11.02
N GLU A 366 -3.64 4.31 -9.73
CA GLU A 366 -4.36 3.20 -9.07
C GLU A 366 -5.88 3.44 -9.06
N ASN A 367 -6.33 4.63 -8.72
CA ASN A 367 -7.76 4.95 -8.72
C ASN A 367 -8.38 4.91 -10.11
N LEU A 368 -7.64 5.29 -11.16
CA LEU A 368 -8.08 5.16 -12.54
C LEU A 368 -8.29 3.67 -12.92
N ILE A 369 -7.39 2.80 -12.50
CA ILE A 369 -7.51 1.35 -12.73
C ILE A 369 -8.69 0.77 -11.97
N VAL A 370 -8.88 1.15 -10.71
CA VAL A 370 -10.05 0.75 -9.91
C VAL A 370 -11.34 1.21 -10.58
N ALA A 371 -11.40 2.46 -11.04
CA ALA A 371 -12.56 2.99 -11.76
C ALA A 371 -12.85 2.20 -13.04
N LEU A 372 -11.80 1.82 -13.79
CA LEU A 372 -11.94 1.00 -14.99
C LEU A 372 -12.45 -0.42 -14.65
N SER A 373 -11.95 -1.03 -13.60
CA SER A 373 -12.41 -2.35 -13.13
C SER A 373 -13.87 -2.30 -12.67
N VAL A 374 -14.29 -1.25 -11.95
CA VAL A 374 -15.68 -1.05 -11.53
C VAL A 374 -16.59 -0.75 -12.74
N ALA A 375 -16.13 0.04 -13.72
CA ALA A 375 -16.83 0.21 -14.98
C ALA A 375 -17.00 -1.12 -15.73
N GLY A 376 -15.97 -1.98 -15.66
CA GLY A 376 -16.02 -3.36 -16.16
C GLY A 376 -17.11 -4.19 -15.48
N LEU A 377 -17.27 -4.07 -14.15
CA LEU A 377 -18.34 -4.73 -13.41
C LEU A 377 -19.72 -4.32 -13.95
N ILE A 378 -19.95 -3.02 -14.11
CA ILE A 378 -21.22 -2.48 -14.65
C ILE A 378 -21.45 -3.01 -16.07
N ARG A 379 -20.42 -2.97 -16.93
CA ARG A 379 -20.49 -3.49 -18.30
C ARG A 379 -20.85 -4.98 -18.32
N LEU A 380 -20.20 -5.81 -17.49
CA LEU A 380 -20.47 -7.24 -17.40
C LEU A 380 -21.89 -7.54 -16.90
N ARG A 381 -22.45 -6.70 -16.00
CA ARG A 381 -23.84 -6.82 -15.58
C ARG A 381 -24.82 -6.61 -16.73
N LEU A 382 -24.50 -5.69 -17.66
CA LEU A 382 -25.36 -5.35 -18.81
C LEU A 382 -25.17 -6.32 -19.99
N THR A 383 -23.92 -6.75 -20.28
CA THR A 383 -23.59 -7.54 -21.47
C THR A 383 -23.62 -9.03 -21.26
N ARG A 384 -23.37 -9.49 -20.03
CA ARG A 384 -23.33 -10.92 -19.65
C ARG A 384 -24.17 -11.17 -18.39
N PRO A 385 -25.50 -10.99 -18.44
CA PRO A 385 -26.38 -11.19 -17.29
C PRO A 385 -26.42 -12.66 -16.81
N GLU A 386 -26.06 -13.61 -17.67
CA GLU A 386 -26.00 -15.06 -17.41
C GLU A 386 -24.87 -15.50 -16.47
N LEU A 387 -23.86 -14.64 -16.26
CA LEU A 387 -22.78 -14.98 -15.34
C LEU A 387 -23.30 -15.16 -13.91
N ASP A 388 -22.90 -16.24 -13.28
CA ASP A 388 -23.23 -16.48 -11.88
C ASP A 388 -22.56 -15.44 -10.98
N ARG A 389 -23.36 -14.76 -10.18
CA ARG A 389 -22.92 -13.73 -9.23
C ARG A 389 -23.36 -14.11 -7.83
N PRO A 390 -22.53 -14.89 -7.12
CA PRO A 390 -22.86 -15.30 -5.76
C PRO A 390 -23.05 -14.12 -4.81
N ILE A 391 -22.42 -12.99 -5.12
CA ILE A 391 -22.49 -11.73 -4.38
C ILE A 391 -22.88 -10.63 -5.38
N LYS A 392 -23.86 -9.83 -5.00
CA LYS A 392 -24.25 -8.60 -5.71
C LYS A 392 -24.12 -7.43 -4.73
N VAL A 393 -23.36 -6.41 -5.10
CA VAL A 393 -23.13 -5.17 -4.32
C VAL A 393 -24.06 -4.08 -4.79
#